data_074b1f4822b7090c50b36dad625a1831
#
_entry.id   074b1f4822b7090c50b36dad625a1831
#
_cell.length_a   1.000
_cell.length_b   1.000
_cell.length_c   1.000
_cell.angle_alpha   90.00
_cell.angle_beta   90.00
_cell.angle_gamma   90.00
#
_symmetry.space_group_name_H-M   'P 1'
#
loop_
_entity.id
_entity.type
_entity.pdbx_description
1 polymer ?
#
loop_
_entity_poly.entity_id
_entity_poly.type
_entity_poly.pdbx_seq_one_letter_code
_entity_poly.pdbx_strand_id
1 'polypeptide(L)'
;MSDIASESNAVGRPRPKSLRIEWPTIGLLIVCYGLWAGAGYALYPLYPFAALVVMGIAIALHSSLQHEVLHGHPTRNARLNEALVFAPLGIFYPYRSYKRTHLQHHADERLTDPFDDPESYYRAMGDWETLPGFLKTLLGWNNTLIGRLLIGPPLMVVGFTISEWRKIAKGDRRVIYAWVLHMAGLIPTLLAISLLFGIPLWQYIGVAAYLGISIIAIRSYCEHQWAERPDGRTIIVENSVLAPLFLYNNLHFVHHKLPTAAWYKLPSLYKARRAEWQTMNEGYVFANYFEVFRAFAFRAKEPVVHPVLGRPELVPATTAVTYVPTDFVAYVMPDNSLRSDAST
;
A
#
# COMPACT_ATOMS: atom_id res chain seq x y z
N MET A 1 3.72 -28.76 -12.32
CA MET A 1 4.78 -27.96 -11.61
C MET A 1 5.74 -27.24 -12.53
N SER A 2 6.03 -27.73 -13.76
CA SER A 2 7.00 -27.11 -14.70
C SER A 2 6.55 -25.82 -15.35
N ASP A 3 5.24 -25.60 -15.55
CA ASP A 3 4.73 -24.50 -16.36
C ASP A 3 4.60 -23.16 -15.61
N ILE A 4 4.47 -23.18 -14.26
CA ILE A 4 4.43 -21.94 -13.46
C ILE A 4 5.82 -21.31 -13.38
N ALA A 5 6.84 -22.13 -13.22
CA ALA A 5 8.23 -21.67 -13.17
C ALA A 5 8.69 -21.07 -14.52
N SER A 6 8.16 -21.57 -15.65
CA SER A 6 8.50 -21.04 -16.98
C SER A 6 7.89 -19.66 -17.26
N GLU A 7 6.74 -19.35 -16.68
CA GLU A 7 6.12 -18.01 -16.81
C GLU A 7 6.75 -16.96 -15.90
N SER A 8 7.23 -17.34 -14.70
CA SER A 8 7.94 -16.41 -13.80
C SER A 8 9.30 -15.97 -14.36
N ASN A 9 9.99 -16.84 -15.10
CA ASN A 9 11.23 -16.52 -15.79
C ASN A 9 11.03 -15.67 -17.07
N ALA A 10 9.81 -15.34 -17.46
CA ALA A 10 9.52 -14.45 -18.57
C ALA A 10 9.73 -12.94 -18.25
N VAL A 11 10.21 -12.61 -17.06
CA VAL A 11 10.51 -11.22 -16.62
C VAL A 11 11.59 -10.53 -17.48
N GLY A 12 12.35 -11.26 -18.28
CA GLY A 12 13.44 -10.71 -19.11
C GLY A 12 13.16 -10.62 -20.62
N ARG A 13 12.02 -11.06 -21.14
CA ARG A 13 11.78 -10.98 -22.59
C ARG A 13 11.34 -9.58 -23.02
N PRO A 14 11.99 -8.97 -24.04
CA PRO A 14 11.58 -7.68 -24.55
C PRO A 14 10.14 -7.78 -25.09
N ARG A 15 9.22 -7.04 -24.48
CA ARG A 15 7.83 -6.93 -24.93
C ARG A 15 7.81 -6.41 -26.40
N PRO A 16 6.96 -6.96 -27.29
CA PRO A 16 6.86 -6.47 -28.65
C PRO A 16 6.54 -4.96 -28.70
N LYS A 17 7.11 -4.22 -29.64
CA LYS A 17 7.14 -2.75 -29.74
C LYS A 17 5.80 -2.07 -30.06
N SER A 18 4.63 -2.74 -29.99
CA SER A 18 3.35 -2.06 -30.23
C SER A 18 2.97 -1.15 -29.05
N LEU A 19 2.59 0.08 -29.32
CA LEU A 19 1.99 1.03 -28.36
C LEU A 19 0.60 0.51 -27.96
N ARG A 20 0.53 -0.51 -27.11
CA ARG A 20 -0.75 -0.92 -26.55
C ARG A 20 -1.06 -0.04 -25.35
N ILE A 21 -1.99 0.89 -25.54
CA ILE A 21 -2.65 1.62 -24.47
C ILE A 21 -3.71 0.71 -23.85
N GLU A 22 -3.75 0.62 -22.55
CA GLU A 22 -4.75 -0.13 -21.80
C GLU A 22 -5.95 0.75 -21.52
N TRP A 23 -6.89 0.75 -22.43
CA TRP A 23 -8.09 1.57 -22.37
C TRP A 23 -8.94 1.38 -21.10
N PRO A 24 -9.06 0.16 -20.51
CA PRO A 24 -9.76 0.01 -19.24
C PRO A 24 -9.17 0.86 -18.11
N THR A 25 -7.85 0.91 -18.01
CA THR A 25 -7.14 1.72 -16.99
C THR A 25 -7.27 3.22 -17.28
N ILE A 26 -7.17 3.63 -18.57
CA ILE A 26 -7.40 5.03 -18.97
C ILE A 26 -8.84 5.45 -18.66
N GLY A 27 -9.84 4.63 -19.02
CA GLY A 27 -11.24 4.91 -18.71
C GLY A 27 -11.47 5.09 -17.21
N LEU A 28 -10.84 4.24 -16.39
CA LEU A 28 -10.97 4.32 -14.95
C LEU A 28 -10.26 5.53 -14.35
N LEU A 29 -9.14 5.98 -14.93
CA LEU A 29 -8.50 7.26 -14.58
C LEU A 29 -9.43 8.45 -14.85
N ILE A 30 -10.09 8.46 -16.01
CA ILE A 30 -11.08 9.50 -16.35
C ILE A 30 -12.23 9.49 -15.36
N VAL A 31 -12.76 8.31 -15.02
CA VAL A 31 -13.84 8.18 -14.02
C VAL A 31 -13.37 8.67 -12.64
N CYS A 32 -12.16 8.31 -12.22
CA CYS A 32 -11.59 8.71 -10.93
C CYS A 32 -11.50 10.24 -10.80
N TYR A 33 -10.86 10.90 -11.75
CA TYR A 33 -10.72 12.37 -11.75
C TYR A 33 -12.08 13.05 -11.96
N GLY A 34 -12.95 12.48 -12.80
CA GLY A 34 -14.31 12.98 -13.03
C GLY A 34 -15.18 12.93 -11.77
N LEU A 35 -15.10 11.84 -11.01
CA LEU A 35 -15.79 11.72 -9.71
C LEU A 35 -15.26 12.73 -8.71
N TRP A 36 -13.93 12.86 -8.59
CA TRP A 36 -13.32 13.81 -7.67
C TRP A 36 -13.66 15.26 -8.01
N ALA A 37 -13.49 15.66 -9.27
CA ALA A 37 -13.78 17.03 -9.72
C ALA A 37 -15.29 17.33 -9.70
N GLY A 38 -16.13 16.39 -10.15
CA GLY A 38 -17.58 16.54 -10.14
C GLY A 38 -18.14 16.62 -8.72
N ALA A 39 -17.61 15.81 -7.80
CA ALA A 39 -17.98 15.90 -6.40
C ALA A 39 -17.58 17.24 -5.79
N GLY A 40 -16.38 17.73 -6.06
CA GLY A 40 -15.90 19.00 -5.53
C GLY A 40 -16.66 20.20 -6.11
N TYR A 41 -16.81 20.25 -7.43
CA TYR A 41 -17.37 21.41 -8.11
C TYR A 41 -18.91 21.46 -8.10
N ALA A 42 -19.57 20.33 -8.38
CA ALA A 42 -21.02 20.31 -8.57
C ALA A 42 -21.78 19.78 -7.34
N LEU A 43 -21.24 18.80 -6.63
CA LEU A 43 -21.97 18.18 -5.52
C LEU A 43 -21.73 18.91 -4.18
N TYR A 44 -20.51 19.39 -3.93
CA TYR A 44 -20.18 20.02 -2.65
C TYR A 44 -21.06 21.24 -2.30
N PRO A 45 -21.37 22.15 -3.22
CA PRO A 45 -22.25 23.29 -2.91
C PRO A 45 -23.66 22.89 -2.46
N LEU A 46 -24.12 21.71 -2.87
CA LEU A 46 -25.48 21.21 -2.58
C LEU A 46 -25.51 20.27 -1.39
N TYR A 47 -24.54 19.35 -1.32
CA TYR A 47 -24.48 18.26 -0.35
C TYR A 47 -23.03 18.05 0.12
N PRO A 48 -22.49 18.92 1.00
CA PRO A 48 -21.06 18.92 1.36
C PRO A 48 -20.55 17.57 1.85
N PHE A 49 -21.27 16.93 2.79
CA PHE A 49 -20.83 15.65 3.35
C PHE A 49 -20.81 14.53 2.30
N ALA A 50 -21.88 14.45 1.47
CA ALA A 50 -21.94 13.44 0.40
C ALA A 50 -20.81 13.65 -0.62
N ALA A 51 -20.49 14.89 -0.96
CA ALA A 51 -19.37 15.22 -1.85
C ALA A 51 -18.03 14.75 -1.28
N LEU A 52 -17.77 15.00 0.00
CA LEU A 52 -16.55 14.57 0.68
C LEU A 52 -16.45 13.04 0.74
N VAL A 53 -17.56 12.32 0.91
CA VAL A 53 -17.60 10.85 0.85
C VAL A 53 -17.25 10.36 -0.56
N VAL A 54 -17.84 10.92 -1.60
CA VAL A 54 -17.52 10.58 -3.00
C VAL A 54 -16.04 10.89 -3.31
N MET A 55 -15.51 12.02 -2.84
CA MET A 55 -14.10 12.36 -2.98
C MET A 55 -13.21 11.35 -2.24
N GLY A 56 -13.60 10.87 -1.07
CA GLY A 56 -12.89 9.82 -0.34
C GLY A 56 -12.83 8.50 -1.11
N ILE A 57 -13.93 8.11 -1.75
CA ILE A 57 -13.97 6.94 -2.63
C ILE A 57 -13.05 7.14 -3.86
N ALA A 58 -13.08 8.34 -4.46
CA ALA A 58 -12.20 8.68 -5.57
C ALA A 58 -10.71 8.66 -5.16
N ILE A 59 -10.37 9.10 -3.94
CA ILE A 59 -9.01 9.02 -3.39
C ILE A 59 -8.56 7.57 -3.23
N ALA A 60 -9.43 6.68 -2.72
CA ALA A 60 -9.12 5.26 -2.62
C ALA A 60 -8.91 4.62 -4.01
N LEU A 61 -9.74 4.96 -5.00
CA LEU A 61 -9.58 4.53 -6.38
C LEU A 61 -8.28 5.07 -6.98
N HIS A 62 -7.95 6.34 -6.73
CA HIS A 62 -6.71 6.95 -7.18
C HIS A 62 -5.48 6.24 -6.61
N SER A 63 -5.48 5.88 -5.33
CA SER A 63 -4.41 5.09 -4.71
C SER A 63 -4.26 3.72 -5.38
N SER A 64 -5.36 3.05 -5.71
CA SER A 64 -5.34 1.78 -6.45
C SER A 64 -4.81 1.97 -7.89
N LEU A 65 -5.14 3.08 -8.54
CA LEU A 65 -4.61 3.42 -9.87
C LEU A 65 -3.10 3.77 -9.80
N GLN A 66 -2.64 4.45 -8.75
CA GLN A 66 -1.21 4.65 -8.52
C GLN A 66 -0.46 3.33 -8.37
N HIS A 67 -1.06 2.36 -7.67
CA HIS A 67 -0.53 1.01 -7.55
C HIS A 67 -0.42 0.30 -8.92
N GLU A 68 -1.43 0.35 -9.75
CA GLU A 68 -1.39 -0.21 -11.10
C GLU A 68 -0.33 0.46 -11.97
N VAL A 69 -0.25 1.79 -11.89
CA VAL A 69 0.70 2.60 -12.66
C VAL A 69 2.16 2.31 -12.29
N LEU A 70 2.47 2.07 -11.02
CA LEU A 70 3.84 1.77 -10.61
C LEU A 70 4.34 0.42 -11.16
N HIS A 71 3.43 -0.52 -11.45
CA HIS A 71 3.72 -1.78 -12.11
C HIS A 71 3.87 -1.67 -13.64
N GLY A 72 3.78 -0.46 -14.19
CA GLY A 72 4.09 -0.17 -15.61
C GLY A 72 2.88 -0.07 -16.51
N HIS A 73 1.68 0.12 -15.98
CA HIS A 73 0.42 0.37 -16.69
C HIS A 73 0.09 1.88 -16.72
N PRO A 74 -0.78 2.36 -17.60
CA PRO A 74 -1.43 1.69 -18.74
C PRO A 74 -0.65 1.76 -20.05
N THR A 75 0.54 2.35 -20.04
CA THR A 75 1.36 2.47 -21.26
C THR A 75 2.77 1.95 -21.00
N ARG A 76 3.59 1.91 -22.06
CA ARG A 76 5.01 1.55 -21.93
C ARG A 76 5.91 2.71 -21.54
N ASN A 77 5.38 3.91 -21.52
CA ASN A 77 6.12 5.10 -21.16
C ASN A 77 5.94 5.41 -19.68
N ALA A 78 6.96 5.09 -18.88
CA ALA A 78 6.91 5.30 -17.43
C ALA A 78 6.68 6.77 -17.02
N ARG A 79 7.17 7.74 -17.82
CA ARG A 79 6.94 9.17 -17.53
C ARG A 79 5.50 9.58 -17.81
N LEU A 80 4.91 9.06 -18.89
CA LEU A 80 3.50 9.28 -19.18
C LEU A 80 2.61 8.64 -18.10
N ASN A 81 2.93 7.40 -17.72
CA ASN A 81 2.21 6.70 -16.66
C ASN A 81 2.24 7.48 -15.34
N GLU A 82 3.41 7.98 -14.94
CA GLU A 82 3.55 8.83 -13.75
C GLU A 82 2.74 10.13 -13.88
N ALA A 83 2.75 10.78 -15.04
CA ALA A 83 1.99 12.01 -15.27
C ALA A 83 0.49 11.81 -15.14
N LEU A 84 -0.04 10.62 -15.49
CA LEU A 84 -1.47 10.29 -15.37
C LEU A 84 -1.97 10.22 -13.92
N VAL A 85 -1.09 9.98 -12.95
CA VAL A 85 -1.43 9.89 -11.52
C VAL A 85 -0.68 10.93 -10.68
N PHE A 86 -0.18 11.98 -11.33
CA PHE A 86 0.69 12.97 -10.72
C PHE A 86 -0.01 13.83 -9.65
N ALA A 87 -1.29 14.19 -9.87
CA ALA A 87 -2.05 14.97 -8.90
C ALA A 87 -2.30 14.16 -7.63
N PRO A 88 -1.76 14.57 -6.45
CA PRO A 88 -1.86 13.79 -5.23
C PRO A 88 -3.21 14.01 -4.52
N LEU A 89 -4.27 13.37 -5.02
CA LEU A 89 -5.61 13.52 -4.45
C LEU A 89 -5.67 13.15 -2.96
N GLY A 90 -4.89 12.16 -2.52
CA GLY A 90 -4.76 11.78 -1.11
C GLY A 90 -3.84 12.67 -0.28
N ILE A 91 -3.17 13.65 -0.88
CA ILE A 91 -2.30 14.72 -0.34
C ILE A 91 -1.05 14.30 0.42
N PHE A 92 -0.99 13.14 1.09
CA PHE A 92 0.07 12.82 2.06
C PHE A 92 1.27 12.07 1.48
N TYR A 93 1.09 11.28 0.41
CA TYR A 93 2.09 10.32 -0.04
C TYR A 93 2.69 10.73 -1.39
N PRO A 94 4.01 11.06 -1.46
CA PRO A 94 4.70 11.25 -2.72
C PRO A 94 4.67 9.96 -3.56
N TYR A 95 4.15 10.03 -4.78
CA TYR A 95 4.04 8.86 -5.67
C TYR A 95 5.37 8.12 -5.85
N ARG A 96 6.50 8.85 -5.98
CA ARG A 96 7.82 8.23 -6.18
C ARG A 96 8.35 7.52 -4.94
N SER A 97 8.04 8.03 -3.74
CA SER A 97 8.36 7.31 -2.50
C SER A 97 7.55 6.04 -2.41
N TYR A 98 6.24 6.11 -2.64
CA TYR A 98 5.36 4.94 -2.70
C TYR A 98 5.85 3.92 -3.73
N LYS A 99 6.11 4.36 -4.97
CA LYS A 99 6.63 3.48 -6.03
C LYS A 99 7.90 2.74 -5.61
N ARG A 100 8.84 3.46 -5.00
CA ARG A 100 10.14 2.88 -4.57
C ARG A 100 9.93 1.80 -3.52
N THR A 101 9.18 2.10 -2.46
CA THR A 101 8.97 1.16 -1.36
C THR A 101 8.16 -0.05 -1.80
N HIS A 102 7.13 0.15 -2.61
CA HIS A 102 6.30 -0.94 -3.11
C HIS A 102 7.05 -1.87 -4.08
N LEU A 103 7.85 -1.32 -4.99
CA LEU A 103 8.68 -2.17 -5.86
C LEU A 103 9.78 -2.92 -5.08
N GLN A 104 10.30 -2.34 -3.99
CA GLN A 104 11.21 -3.04 -3.08
C GLN A 104 10.47 -4.20 -2.36
N HIS A 105 9.26 -3.96 -1.86
CA HIS A 105 8.40 -4.97 -1.26
C HIS A 105 8.15 -6.17 -2.21
N HIS A 106 7.92 -5.92 -3.51
CA HIS A 106 7.79 -6.98 -4.52
C HIS A 106 9.09 -7.68 -4.91
N ALA A 107 10.24 -7.07 -4.65
CA ALA A 107 11.54 -7.63 -5.05
C ALA A 107 12.13 -8.63 -4.04
N ASP A 108 11.58 -8.69 -2.83
CA ASP A 108 12.13 -9.49 -1.74
C ASP A 108 11.13 -10.56 -1.27
N GLU A 109 11.60 -11.82 -1.14
CA GLU A 109 10.81 -12.92 -0.57
C GLU A 109 10.62 -12.80 0.96
N ARG A 110 11.30 -11.83 1.61
CA ARG A 110 11.22 -11.55 3.04
C ARG A 110 10.01 -10.69 3.42
N LEU A 111 8.89 -10.91 2.75
CA LEU A 111 7.63 -10.27 3.11
C LEU A 111 7.37 -10.38 4.61
N THR A 112 6.89 -9.30 5.21
CA THR A 112 6.60 -9.16 6.64
C THR A 112 7.80 -8.95 7.58
N ASP A 113 9.03 -9.05 7.10
CA ASP A 113 10.23 -8.74 7.89
C ASP A 113 10.22 -7.25 8.32
N PRO A 114 10.28 -6.93 9.63
CA PRO A 114 10.22 -5.55 10.10
C PRO A 114 11.45 -4.70 9.72
N PHE A 115 12.54 -5.32 9.26
CA PHE A 115 13.78 -4.62 8.87
C PHE A 115 13.92 -4.47 7.35
N ASP A 116 13.48 -5.47 6.59
CA ASP A 116 13.77 -5.56 5.16
C ASP A 116 12.55 -5.25 4.29
N ASP A 117 11.32 -5.53 4.79
CA ASP A 117 10.08 -5.20 4.07
C ASP A 117 9.57 -3.81 4.45
N PRO A 118 9.64 -2.81 3.55
CA PRO A 118 9.19 -1.46 3.84
C PRO A 118 7.68 -1.32 4.06
N GLU A 119 6.90 -2.35 3.74
CA GLU A 119 5.45 -2.40 3.95
C GLU A 119 5.05 -3.31 5.13
N SER A 120 6.03 -3.82 5.89
CA SER A 120 5.76 -4.63 7.07
C SER A 120 5.04 -3.85 8.16
N TYR A 121 4.00 -4.45 8.73
CA TYR A 121 3.28 -3.93 9.90
C TYR A 121 3.82 -4.48 11.23
N TYR A 122 4.76 -5.40 11.18
CA TYR A 122 5.35 -5.95 12.39
C TYR A 122 6.43 -5.05 12.99
N ARG A 123 6.66 -5.27 14.28
CA ARG A 123 7.74 -4.66 15.03
C ARG A 123 8.78 -5.71 15.39
N ALA A 124 10.05 -5.30 15.38
CA ALA A 124 11.09 -6.06 16.05
C ALA A 124 10.90 -6.02 17.58
N MET A 125 11.30 -7.07 18.29
CA MET A 125 11.14 -7.16 19.74
C MET A 125 11.84 -6.01 20.47
N GLY A 126 13.06 -5.69 20.08
CA GLY A 126 13.81 -4.62 20.72
C GLY A 126 13.12 -3.25 20.60
N ASP A 127 12.57 -2.94 19.41
CA ASP A 127 11.79 -1.71 19.21
C ASP A 127 10.54 -1.71 20.09
N TRP A 128 9.85 -2.85 20.14
CA TRP A 128 8.64 -2.99 20.94
C TRP A 128 8.89 -2.79 22.41
N GLU A 129 9.97 -3.36 22.96
CA GLU A 129 10.30 -3.24 24.39
C GLU A 129 10.53 -1.80 24.83
N THR A 130 11.12 -0.97 23.97
CA THR A 130 11.42 0.45 24.25
C THR A 130 10.21 1.37 24.14
N LEU A 131 9.09 0.91 23.54
CA LEU A 131 7.92 1.75 23.37
C LEU A 131 7.21 2.06 24.70
N PRO A 132 6.73 3.31 24.89
CA PRO A 132 5.85 3.67 25.99
C PRO A 132 4.56 2.82 25.97
N GLY A 133 4.01 2.50 27.16
CA GLY A 133 2.84 1.66 27.31
C GLY A 133 1.62 2.11 26.50
N PHE A 134 1.36 3.44 26.45
CA PHE A 134 0.24 3.96 25.68
C PHE A 134 0.38 3.69 24.16
N LEU A 135 1.62 3.73 23.62
CA LEU A 135 1.86 3.40 22.23
C LEU A 135 1.69 1.92 21.95
N LYS A 136 2.11 1.05 22.87
CA LYS A 136 1.84 -0.41 22.77
C LYS A 136 0.34 -0.68 22.72
N THR A 137 -0.44 -0.01 23.54
CA THR A 137 -1.91 -0.12 23.53
C THR A 137 -2.48 0.39 22.21
N LEU A 138 -2.04 1.56 21.73
CA LEU A 138 -2.50 2.15 20.47
C LEU A 138 -2.20 1.23 19.26
N LEU A 139 -0.99 0.66 19.21
CA LEU A 139 -0.59 -0.28 18.16
C LEU A 139 -1.35 -1.60 18.26
N GLY A 140 -1.63 -2.09 19.46
CA GLY A 140 -2.50 -3.26 19.68
C GLY A 140 -3.91 -3.02 19.12
N TRP A 141 -4.49 -1.86 19.38
CA TRP A 141 -5.78 -1.48 18.80
C TRP A 141 -5.71 -1.35 17.27
N ASN A 142 -4.68 -0.72 16.74
CA ASN A 142 -4.45 -0.59 15.30
C ASN A 142 -4.31 -1.96 14.60
N ASN A 143 -4.01 -3.02 15.33
CA ASN A 143 -3.92 -4.38 14.80
C ASN A 143 -5.28 -5.12 14.77
N THR A 144 -6.37 -4.47 15.18
CA THR A 144 -7.74 -4.86 14.86
C THR A 144 -8.21 -4.14 13.59
N LEU A 145 -9.19 -4.69 12.87
CA LEU A 145 -9.68 -4.02 11.65
C LEU A 145 -10.33 -2.66 11.96
N ILE A 146 -11.19 -2.59 12.97
CA ILE A 146 -11.81 -1.32 13.37
C ILE A 146 -10.75 -0.30 13.83
N GLY A 147 -9.80 -0.72 14.65
CA GLY A 147 -8.67 0.13 15.04
C GLY A 147 -7.89 0.63 13.83
N ARG A 148 -7.60 -0.26 12.85
CA ARG A 148 -6.93 0.11 11.60
C ARG A 148 -7.70 1.16 10.81
N LEU A 149 -9.03 1.08 10.75
CA LEU A 149 -9.86 2.05 10.04
C LEU A 149 -9.95 3.40 10.76
N LEU A 150 -9.97 3.40 12.09
CA LEU A 150 -10.18 4.61 12.88
C LEU A 150 -8.88 5.33 13.28
N ILE A 151 -7.86 4.58 13.70
CA ILE A 151 -6.58 5.17 14.15
C ILE A 151 -5.42 4.91 13.17
N GLY A 152 -5.60 3.96 12.26
CA GLY A 152 -4.61 3.63 11.24
C GLY A 152 -4.25 4.81 10.34
N PRO A 153 -5.22 5.57 9.75
CA PRO A 153 -4.89 6.67 8.87
C PRO A 153 -3.91 7.70 9.45
N PRO A 154 -4.15 8.30 10.63
CA PRO A 154 -3.19 9.23 11.22
C PRO A 154 -1.87 8.55 11.60
N LEU A 155 -1.87 7.31 12.08
CA LEU A 155 -0.63 6.59 12.40
C LEU A 155 0.22 6.35 11.14
N MET A 156 -0.41 5.95 10.04
CA MET A 156 0.28 5.72 8.76
C MET A 156 0.87 7.01 8.20
N VAL A 157 0.08 8.10 8.20
CA VAL A 157 0.55 9.41 7.71
C VAL A 157 1.71 9.93 8.55
N VAL A 158 1.57 9.94 9.87
CA VAL A 158 2.63 10.40 10.78
C VAL A 158 3.87 9.53 10.67
N GLY A 159 3.70 8.20 10.70
CA GLY A 159 4.80 7.25 10.58
C GLY A 159 5.58 7.42 9.28
N PHE A 160 4.88 7.45 8.15
CA PHE A 160 5.47 7.68 6.84
C PHE A 160 6.22 9.03 6.79
N THR A 161 5.56 10.10 7.22
CA THR A 161 6.13 11.45 7.15
C THR A 161 7.45 11.53 7.93
N ILE A 162 7.49 11.02 9.16
CA ILE A 162 8.72 11.06 9.95
C ILE A 162 9.81 10.16 9.33
N SER A 163 9.47 8.99 8.78
CA SER A 163 10.44 8.15 8.06
C SER A 163 11.07 8.91 6.87
N GLU A 164 10.25 9.55 6.04
CA GLU A 164 10.73 10.32 4.90
C GLU A 164 11.57 11.55 5.33
N TRP A 165 11.16 12.28 6.37
CA TRP A 165 11.94 13.40 6.91
C TRP A 165 13.31 12.99 7.44
N ARG A 166 13.43 11.80 8.04
CA ARG A 166 14.74 11.25 8.45
C ARG A 166 15.65 11.00 7.27
N LYS A 167 15.11 10.44 6.18
CA LYS A 167 15.87 10.22 4.95
C LYS A 167 16.30 11.53 4.32
N ILE A 168 15.43 12.54 4.34
CA ILE A 168 15.76 13.90 3.88
C ILE A 168 16.88 14.50 4.73
N ALA A 169 16.80 14.38 6.04
CA ALA A 169 17.84 14.88 6.97
C ALA A 169 19.20 14.19 6.78
N LYS A 170 19.20 12.92 6.34
CA LYS A 170 20.40 12.18 5.93
C LYS A 170 20.91 12.54 4.52
N GLY A 171 20.21 13.40 3.79
CA GLY A 171 20.59 13.84 2.45
C GLY A 171 20.20 12.88 1.32
N ASP A 172 19.20 11.98 1.52
CA ASP A 172 18.72 11.10 0.45
C ASP A 172 18.10 11.93 -0.66
N ARG A 173 18.87 12.12 -1.74
CA ARG A 173 18.47 12.91 -2.90
C ARG A 173 17.24 12.35 -3.62
N ARG A 174 17.00 11.03 -3.56
CA ARG A 174 15.84 10.39 -4.19
C ARG A 174 14.56 10.77 -3.47
N VAL A 175 14.61 10.77 -2.13
CA VAL A 175 13.49 11.19 -1.30
C VAL A 175 13.25 12.70 -1.42
N ILE A 176 14.29 13.52 -1.36
CA ILE A 176 14.19 14.97 -1.56
C ILE A 176 13.51 15.27 -2.90
N TYR A 177 13.93 14.64 -3.98
CA TYR A 177 13.35 14.84 -5.29
C TYR A 177 11.89 14.36 -5.38
N ALA A 178 11.55 13.25 -4.71
CA ALA A 178 10.16 12.77 -4.63
C ALA A 178 9.26 13.81 -3.96
N TRP A 179 9.72 14.42 -2.87
CA TRP A 179 8.97 15.47 -2.17
C TRP A 179 8.87 16.78 -2.96
N VAL A 180 9.93 17.19 -3.65
CA VAL A 180 9.87 18.38 -4.54
C VAL A 180 8.81 18.18 -5.62
N LEU A 181 8.77 17.02 -6.27
CA LEU A 181 7.74 16.72 -7.27
C LEU A 181 6.35 16.62 -6.65
N HIS A 182 6.26 16.02 -5.46
CA HIS A 182 4.99 15.95 -4.74
C HIS A 182 4.44 17.35 -4.44
N MET A 183 5.26 18.26 -3.96
CA MET A 183 4.86 19.64 -3.71
C MET A 183 4.43 20.36 -5.00
N ALA A 184 5.08 20.10 -6.13
CA ALA A 184 4.68 20.65 -7.42
C ALA A 184 3.27 20.19 -7.87
N GLY A 185 2.88 18.96 -7.52
CA GLY A 185 1.50 18.46 -7.74
C GLY A 185 0.52 18.86 -6.65
N LEU A 186 0.99 18.91 -5.39
CA LEU A 186 0.16 19.20 -4.23
C LEU A 186 -0.36 20.63 -4.22
N ILE A 187 0.48 21.61 -4.56
CA ILE A 187 0.09 23.03 -4.56
C ILE A 187 -1.13 23.25 -5.47
N PRO A 188 -1.13 22.87 -6.76
CA PRO A 188 -2.30 23.06 -7.62
C PRO A 188 -3.51 22.23 -7.15
N THR A 189 -3.30 21.06 -6.56
CA THR A 189 -4.40 20.25 -5.98
C THR A 189 -5.06 20.97 -4.81
N LEU A 190 -4.28 21.53 -3.88
CA LEU A 190 -4.80 22.31 -2.75
C LEU A 190 -5.49 23.60 -3.20
N LEU A 191 -4.96 24.26 -4.21
CA LEU A 191 -5.60 25.45 -4.80
C LEU A 191 -6.94 25.09 -5.45
N ALA A 192 -7.04 23.98 -6.16
CA ALA A 192 -8.29 23.49 -6.71
C ALA A 192 -9.32 23.19 -5.60
N ILE A 193 -8.93 22.50 -4.53
CA ILE A 193 -9.80 22.20 -3.40
C ILE A 193 -10.30 23.48 -2.74
N SER A 194 -9.41 24.43 -2.45
CA SER A 194 -9.73 25.61 -1.64
C SER A 194 -10.40 26.71 -2.46
N LEU A 195 -9.90 27.01 -3.67
CA LEU A 195 -10.35 28.15 -4.46
C LEU A 195 -11.37 27.79 -5.53
N LEU A 196 -11.20 26.61 -6.19
CA LEU A 196 -12.12 26.22 -7.26
C LEU A 196 -13.38 25.52 -6.68
N PHE A 197 -13.22 24.65 -5.68
CA PHE A 197 -14.34 23.93 -5.06
C PHE A 197 -14.88 24.63 -3.81
N GLY A 198 -14.14 25.58 -3.24
CA GLY A 198 -14.52 26.27 -2.01
C GLY A 198 -14.53 25.37 -0.77
N ILE A 199 -13.80 24.26 -0.80
CA ILE A 199 -13.77 23.27 0.30
C ILE A 199 -12.70 23.69 1.32
N PRO A 200 -13.04 23.89 2.60
CA PRO A 200 -12.06 24.11 3.67
C PRO A 200 -11.13 22.90 3.78
N LEU A 201 -9.82 23.12 3.83
CA LEU A 201 -8.82 22.04 3.84
C LEU A 201 -9.01 21.06 5.01
N TRP A 202 -9.45 21.54 6.17
CA TRP A 202 -9.72 20.67 7.32
C TRP A 202 -10.87 19.67 7.05
N GLN A 203 -11.90 20.07 6.27
CA GLN A 203 -12.96 19.14 5.86
C GLN A 203 -12.44 18.12 4.85
N TYR A 204 -11.68 18.57 3.87
CA TYR A 204 -11.08 17.68 2.90
C TYR A 204 -10.15 16.66 3.58
N ILE A 205 -9.27 17.11 4.47
CA ILE A 205 -8.34 16.25 5.21
C ILE A 205 -9.10 15.32 6.17
N GLY A 206 -9.98 15.89 7.00
CA GLY A 206 -10.65 15.15 8.08
C GLY A 206 -11.77 14.22 7.58
N VAL A 207 -12.28 14.40 6.39
CA VAL A 207 -13.34 13.54 5.83
C VAL A 207 -12.86 12.83 4.57
N ALA A 208 -12.58 13.55 3.49
CA ALA A 208 -12.30 12.91 2.21
C ALA A 208 -10.96 12.12 2.21
N ALA A 209 -9.86 12.76 2.59
CA ALA A 209 -8.55 12.09 2.62
C ALA A 209 -8.50 11.00 3.69
N TYR A 210 -9.05 11.28 4.87
CA TYR A 210 -9.15 10.29 5.94
C TYR A 210 -9.95 9.05 5.50
N LEU A 211 -11.14 9.23 4.91
CA LEU A 211 -11.96 8.14 4.41
C LEU A 211 -11.24 7.36 3.30
N GLY A 212 -10.57 8.06 2.38
CA GLY A 212 -9.81 7.42 1.31
C GLY A 212 -8.72 6.47 1.86
N ILE A 213 -7.96 6.93 2.86
CA ILE A 213 -6.93 6.10 3.52
C ILE A 213 -7.59 4.95 4.28
N SER A 214 -8.71 5.20 4.99
CA SER A 214 -9.45 4.15 5.71
C SER A 214 -9.96 3.05 4.77
N ILE A 215 -10.48 3.41 3.59
CA ILE A 215 -10.94 2.43 2.60
C ILE A 215 -9.76 1.57 2.11
N ILE A 216 -8.62 2.17 1.79
CA ILE A 216 -7.42 1.41 1.41
C ILE A 216 -6.91 0.55 2.56
N ALA A 217 -7.08 0.99 3.81
CA ALA A 217 -6.70 0.22 4.98
C ALA A 217 -7.49 -1.08 5.13
N ILE A 218 -8.72 -1.21 4.59
CA ILE A 218 -9.46 -2.48 4.54
C ILE A 218 -8.64 -3.55 3.81
N ARG A 219 -8.09 -3.18 2.65
CA ARG A 219 -7.27 -4.06 1.83
C ARG A 219 -5.94 -4.34 2.51
N SER A 220 -5.16 -3.30 2.78
CA SER A 220 -3.78 -3.43 3.30
C SER A 220 -3.70 -4.08 4.69
N TYR A 221 -4.80 -4.06 5.47
CA TYR A 221 -4.86 -4.75 6.76
C TYR A 221 -4.64 -6.26 6.66
N CYS A 222 -5.15 -6.90 5.61
CA CYS A 222 -5.10 -8.34 5.46
C CYS A 222 -4.17 -8.83 4.33
N GLU A 223 -3.55 -7.95 3.56
CA GLU A 223 -2.71 -8.32 2.42
C GLU A 223 -1.60 -9.30 2.79
N HIS A 224 -0.96 -9.10 3.93
CA HIS A 224 0.13 -9.94 4.39
C HIS A 224 -0.08 -10.43 5.83
N GLN A 225 0.42 -11.63 6.09
CA GLN A 225 0.60 -12.23 7.41
C GLN A 225 1.94 -12.93 7.48
N TRP A 226 2.43 -13.19 8.68
CA TRP A 226 3.59 -14.07 8.81
C TRP A 226 3.20 -15.52 8.55
N ALA A 227 4.01 -16.20 7.77
CA ALA A 227 3.98 -17.65 7.59
C ALA A 227 5.42 -18.16 7.39
N GLU A 228 5.65 -19.43 7.74
CA GLU A 228 6.98 -20.03 7.60
C GLU A 228 7.45 -20.01 6.14
N ARG A 229 6.57 -20.44 5.24
CA ARG A 229 6.83 -20.35 3.79
C ARG A 229 6.39 -18.99 3.23
N PRO A 230 7.19 -18.37 2.37
CA PRO A 230 6.85 -17.07 1.75
C PRO A 230 5.49 -17.06 1.05
N ASP A 231 5.10 -18.17 0.43
CA ASP A 231 3.85 -18.29 -0.32
C ASP A 231 2.60 -18.17 0.60
N GLY A 232 2.69 -18.59 1.87
CA GLY A 232 1.61 -18.44 2.85
C GLY A 232 1.43 -17.03 3.40
N ARG A 233 2.27 -16.08 2.98
CA ARG A 233 2.28 -14.71 3.54
C ARG A 233 1.34 -13.74 2.84
N THR A 234 0.71 -14.12 1.74
CA THR A 234 -0.08 -13.21 0.91
C THR A 234 -1.51 -13.73 0.73
N ILE A 235 -2.51 -12.86 0.92
CA ILE A 235 -3.92 -13.23 0.96
C ILE A 235 -4.54 -13.46 -0.45
N ILE A 236 -5.61 -14.26 -0.47
CA ILE A 236 -6.64 -14.25 -1.49
C ILE A 236 -7.99 -13.94 -0.83
N VAL A 237 -8.66 -12.87 -1.27
CA VAL A 237 -10.09 -12.63 -0.96
C VAL A 237 -10.87 -12.84 -2.26
N GLU A 238 -11.66 -13.93 -2.33
CA GLU A 238 -12.20 -14.41 -3.59
C GLU A 238 -13.25 -13.47 -4.21
N ASN A 239 -14.23 -13.06 -3.40
CA ASN A 239 -15.35 -12.24 -3.84
C ASN A 239 -15.44 -10.96 -3.01
N SER A 240 -15.56 -9.83 -3.68
CA SER A 240 -15.71 -8.56 -2.99
C SER A 240 -16.42 -7.54 -3.85
N VAL A 241 -17.39 -6.84 -3.26
CA VAL A 241 -18.01 -5.66 -3.87
C VAL A 241 -17.02 -4.50 -4.00
N LEU A 242 -15.93 -4.54 -3.22
CA LEU A 242 -14.85 -3.55 -3.26
C LEU A 242 -13.76 -3.90 -4.29
N ALA A 243 -13.82 -5.09 -4.91
CA ALA A 243 -12.79 -5.54 -5.85
C ALA A 243 -12.53 -4.54 -7.01
N PRO A 244 -13.55 -3.93 -7.66
CA PRO A 244 -13.30 -2.92 -8.69
C PRO A 244 -12.61 -1.67 -8.14
N LEU A 245 -12.91 -1.25 -6.91
CA LEU A 245 -12.27 -0.11 -6.24
C LEU A 245 -10.80 -0.40 -5.93
N PHE A 246 -10.48 -1.64 -5.62
CA PHE A 246 -9.12 -2.11 -5.34
C PHE A 246 -8.39 -2.64 -6.59
N LEU A 247 -8.98 -2.49 -7.79
CA LEU A 247 -8.41 -3.02 -9.04
C LEU A 247 -8.08 -4.51 -8.92
N TYR A 248 -8.99 -5.28 -8.33
CA TYR A 248 -8.85 -6.72 -8.07
C TYR A 248 -7.59 -7.11 -7.25
N ASN A 249 -6.96 -6.14 -6.56
CA ASN A 249 -5.86 -6.47 -5.65
C ASN A 249 -6.30 -7.20 -4.36
N ASN A 250 -7.58 -7.52 -4.23
CA ASN A 250 -8.08 -8.54 -3.31
C ASN A 250 -7.54 -9.95 -3.64
N LEU A 251 -7.09 -10.19 -4.88
CA LEU A 251 -6.37 -11.39 -5.32
C LEU A 251 -4.85 -11.18 -5.17
N HIS A 252 -4.43 -10.73 -4.00
CA HIS A 252 -3.09 -10.19 -3.78
C HIS A 252 -1.97 -11.21 -4.00
N PHE A 253 -2.21 -12.48 -3.66
CA PHE A 253 -1.28 -13.57 -3.96
C PHE A 253 -1.02 -13.73 -5.48
N VAL A 254 -2.09 -13.68 -6.29
CA VAL A 254 -1.96 -13.75 -7.75
C VAL A 254 -1.22 -12.53 -8.29
N HIS A 255 -1.49 -11.35 -7.72
CA HIS A 255 -0.79 -10.12 -8.06
C HIS A 255 0.71 -10.22 -7.74
N HIS A 256 1.10 -10.71 -6.56
CA HIS A 256 2.52 -10.92 -6.20
C HIS A 256 3.24 -11.92 -7.13
N LYS A 257 2.55 -12.96 -7.59
CA LYS A 257 3.12 -13.91 -8.55
C LYS A 257 3.19 -13.36 -9.97
N LEU A 258 2.30 -12.44 -10.34
CA LEU A 258 2.18 -11.85 -11.67
C LEU A 258 2.07 -10.32 -11.62
N PRO A 259 3.05 -9.59 -11.04
CA PRO A 259 2.92 -8.16 -10.72
C PRO A 259 2.78 -7.25 -11.96
N THR A 260 3.16 -7.76 -13.14
CA THR A 260 2.99 -7.05 -14.42
C THR A 260 1.71 -7.42 -15.17
N ALA A 261 0.84 -8.25 -14.58
CA ALA A 261 -0.47 -8.52 -15.15
C ALA A 261 -1.42 -7.35 -14.88
N ALA A 262 -2.06 -6.83 -15.93
CA ALA A 262 -3.02 -5.74 -15.77
C ALA A 262 -4.19 -6.17 -14.88
N TRP A 263 -4.65 -5.27 -14.01
CA TRP A 263 -5.67 -5.51 -13.00
C TRP A 263 -6.93 -6.23 -13.50
N TYR A 264 -7.42 -5.87 -14.68
CA TYR A 264 -8.64 -6.47 -15.28
C TYR A 264 -8.44 -7.91 -15.75
N LYS A 265 -7.21 -8.43 -15.77
CA LYS A 265 -6.88 -9.83 -16.08
C LYS A 265 -6.82 -10.71 -14.83
N LEU A 266 -6.57 -10.15 -13.65
CA LEU A 266 -6.42 -10.91 -12.41
C LEU A 266 -7.59 -11.86 -12.13
N PRO A 267 -8.87 -11.48 -12.31
CA PRO A 267 -9.98 -12.39 -12.06
C PRO A 267 -9.98 -13.63 -12.98
N SER A 268 -9.62 -13.46 -14.26
CA SER A 268 -9.55 -14.58 -15.20
C SER A 268 -8.36 -15.49 -14.91
N LEU A 269 -7.20 -14.91 -14.57
CA LEU A 269 -6.00 -15.65 -14.17
C LEU A 269 -6.25 -16.46 -12.89
N TYR A 270 -6.93 -15.87 -11.91
CA TYR A 270 -7.32 -16.58 -10.70
C TYR A 270 -8.28 -17.74 -10.99
N LYS A 271 -9.37 -17.48 -11.73
CA LYS A 271 -10.40 -18.49 -12.04
C LYS A 271 -9.82 -19.68 -12.81
N ALA A 272 -8.91 -19.44 -13.74
CA ALA A 272 -8.31 -20.49 -14.57
C ALA A 272 -7.54 -21.54 -13.75
N ARG A 273 -6.98 -21.16 -12.60
CA ARG A 273 -6.10 -22.02 -11.77
C ARG A 273 -6.43 -21.92 -10.28
N ARG A 274 -7.72 -21.70 -9.94
CA ARG A 274 -8.17 -21.40 -8.57
C ARG A 274 -7.63 -22.37 -7.51
N ALA A 275 -7.79 -23.68 -7.72
CA ALA A 275 -7.35 -24.68 -6.76
C ALA A 275 -5.83 -24.67 -6.55
N GLU A 276 -5.08 -24.44 -7.62
CA GLU A 276 -3.63 -24.36 -7.60
C GLU A 276 -3.15 -23.12 -6.81
N TRP A 277 -3.74 -21.95 -7.09
CA TRP A 277 -3.42 -20.73 -6.34
C TRP A 277 -3.69 -20.88 -4.83
N GLN A 278 -4.82 -21.52 -4.47
CA GLN A 278 -5.19 -21.75 -3.07
C GLN A 278 -4.27 -22.75 -2.37
N THR A 279 -3.78 -23.75 -3.09
CA THR A 279 -2.80 -24.70 -2.57
C THR A 279 -1.45 -24.03 -2.38
N MET A 280 -1.01 -23.23 -3.35
CA MET A 280 0.27 -22.53 -3.28
C MET A 280 0.32 -21.53 -2.11
N ASN A 281 -0.75 -20.76 -1.87
CA ASN A 281 -0.78 -19.78 -0.79
C ASN A 281 -1.11 -20.37 0.59
N GLU A 282 -0.98 -21.69 0.75
CA GLU A 282 -1.20 -22.42 2.02
C GLU A 282 -2.58 -22.18 2.66
N GLY A 283 -3.58 -21.82 1.84
CA GLY A 283 -4.94 -21.64 2.29
C GLY A 283 -5.21 -20.31 3.01
N TYR A 284 -4.34 -19.31 2.91
CA TYR A 284 -4.64 -17.95 3.39
C TYR A 284 -5.68 -17.30 2.48
N VAL A 285 -6.90 -17.80 2.56
CA VAL A 285 -8.03 -17.47 1.68
C VAL A 285 -9.24 -17.08 2.51
N PHE A 286 -9.91 -16.01 2.10
CA PHE A 286 -11.23 -15.60 2.62
C PHE A 286 -12.22 -15.53 1.46
N ALA A 287 -13.47 -15.93 1.70
CA ALA A 287 -14.48 -15.85 0.66
C ALA A 287 -14.81 -14.39 0.29
N ASN A 288 -14.75 -13.46 1.27
CA ASN A 288 -15.00 -12.03 1.06
C ASN A 288 -14.48 -11.19 2.25
N TYR A 289 -14.48 -9.85 2.11
CA TYR A 289 -14.06 -8.94 3.19
C TYR A 289 -15.01 -8.94 4.40
N PHE A 290 -16.24 -9.40 4.25
CA PHE A 290 -17.15 -9.55 5.41
C PHE A 290 -16.64 -10.63 6.37
N GLU A 291 -16.10 -11.72 5.83
CA GLU A 291 -15.44 -12.74 6.67
C GLU A 291 -14.21 -12.19 7.40
N VAL A 292 -13.39 -11.39 6.71
CA VAL A 292 -12.26 -10.70 7.34
C VAL A 292 -12.74 -9.78 8.46
N PHE A 293 -13.79 -8.98 8.20
CA PHE A 293 -14.40 -8.11 9.19
C PHE A 293 -14.92 -8.91 10.38
N ARG A 294 -15.69 -9.98 10.15
CA ARG A 294 -16.22 -10.83 11.19
C ARG A 294 -15.14 -11.47 12.05
N ALA A 295 -14.02 -11.85 11.44
CA ALA A 295 -12.90 -12.46 12.15
C ALA A 295 -12.10 -11.45 12.99
N PHE A 296 -11.92 -10.23 12.50
CA PHE A 296 -10.91 -9.30 13.01
C PHE A 296 -11.44 -7.90 13.36
N ALA A 297 -12.75 -7.64 13.33
CA ALA A 297 -13.29 -6.32 13.64
C ALA A 297 -12.71 -5.75 14.95
N PHE A 298 -12.78 -6.51 16.01
CA PHE A 298 -12.31 -6.15 17.37
C PHE A 298 -11.22 -7.08 17.90
N ARG A 299 -10.80 -8.04 17.11
CA ARG A 299 -9.73 -8.98 17.45
C ARG A 299 -8.50 -8.67 16.59
N ALA A 300 -7.34 -8.62 17.23
CA ALA A 300 -6.08 -8.49 16.53
C ALA A 300 -5.88 -9.68 15.55
N LYS A 301 -5.48 -9.38 14.32
CA LYS A 301 -5.19 -10.42 13.31
C LYS A 301 -3.97 -11.24 13.73
N GLU A 302 -2.95 -10.55 14.23
CA GLU A 302 -1.65 -11.12 14.58
C GLU A 302 -1.02 -10.35 15.75
N PRO A 303 0.07 -10.84 16.35
CA PRO A 303 0.88 -10.06 17.27
C PRO A 303 1.46 -8.82 16.58
N VAL A 304 1.65 -7.73 17.32
CA VAL A 304 2.38 -6.54 16.79
C VAL A 304 3.86 -6.86 16.58
N VAL A 305 4.43 -7.69 17.45
CA VAL A 305 5.81 -8.17 17.35
C VAL A 305 5.89 -9.31 16.35
N HIS A 306 6.88 -9.28 15.47
CA HIS A 306 7.08 -10.33 14.48
C HIS A 306 7.31 -11.69 15.16
N PRO A 307 6.60 -12.77 14.78
CA PRO A 307 6.62 -14.04 15.52
C PRO A 307 8.00 -14.70 15.63
N VAL A 308 8.82 -14.59 14.61
CA VAL A 308 10.17 -15.20 14.59
C VAL A 308 11.21 -14.22 15.13
N LEU A 309 11.21 -12.99 14.66
CA LEU A 309 12.17 -11.95 15.08
C LEU A 309 11.82 -11.39 16.47
N GLY A 310 10.72 -11.85 17.06
CA GLY A 310 10.33 -11.59 18.43
C GLY A 310 10.86 -12.60 19.45
N ARG A 311 11.47 -13.71 19.03
CA ARG A 311 12.00 -14.74 19.95
C ARG A 311 13.51 -14.60 20.05
N PRO A 312 14.08 -14.23 21.22
CA PRO A 312 15.52 -14.05 21.39
C PRO A 312 16.34 -15.31 21.02
N GLU A 313 15.78 -16.48 21.28
CA GLU A 313 16.38 -17.79 21.00
C GLU A 313 16.47 -18.16 19.49
N LEU A 314 15.76 -17.45 18.63
CA LEU A 314 15.74 -17.71 17.18
C LEU A 314 16.65 -16.76 16.39
N VAL A 315 17.26 -15.79 17.07
CA VAL A 315 18.27 -14.93 16.44
C VAL A 315 19.60 -15.68 16.46
N PRO A 316 20.17 -16.08 15.31
CA PRO A 316 21.49 -16.72 15.30
C PRO A 316 22.51 -15.81 15.97
N ALA A 317 23.34 -16.36 16.85
CA ALA A 317 24.37 -15.60 17.59
C ALA A 317 25.40 -14.88 16.70
N THR A 318 25.41 -15.18 15.40
CA THR A 318 26.26 -14.53 14.39
C THR A 318 25.71 -13.21 13.85
N THR A 319 24.44 -12.88 14.09
CA THR A 319 23.88 -11.57 13.77
C THR A 319 23.88 -10.68 15.01
N ALA A 320 25.07 -10.29 15.46
CA ALA A 320 25.20 -9.10 16.29
C ALA A 320 24.86 -7.87 15.43
N VAL A 321 23.59 -7.75 15.08
CA VAL A 321 23.05 -6.47 14.56
C VAL A 321 23.20 -5.50 15.70
N THR A 322 24.06 -4.51 15.53
CA THR A 322 24.15 -3.40 16.45
C THR A 322 22.76 -2.78 16.50
N TYR A 323 22.03 -3.04 17.58
CA TYR A 323 20.67 -2.54 17.77
C TYR A 323 20.71 -1.01 17.72
N VAL A 324 20.19 -0.45 16.67
CA VAL A 324 19.88 0.98 16.58
C VAL A 324 18.38 1.10 16.87
N PRO A 325 17.99 1.72 18.00
CA PRO A 325 16.58 1.92 18.31
C PRO A 325 15.89 2.59 17.12
N THR A 326 14.99 1.88 16.49
CA THR A 326 14.13 2.51 15.50
C THR A 326 13.01 3.21 16.26
N ASP A 327 12.96 4.51 16.16
CA ASP A 327 11.92 5.31 16.83
C ASP A 327 10.52 4.88 16.32
N PHE A 328 9.50 5.16 17.12
CA PHE A 328 8.07 4.88 16.89
C PHE A 328 7.60 4.98 15.43
N VAL A 329 8.30 5.74 14.65
CA VAL A 329 8.00 6.09 13.27
C VAL A 329 8.32 5.00 12.25
N ALA A 330 9.25 4.10 12.52
CA ALA A 330 9.55 2.97 11.63
C ALA A 330 8.37 1.98 11.48
N TYR A 331 7.21 2.31 12.05
CA TYR A 331 6.02 1.47 11.97
C TYR A 331 5.48 1.31 10.54
N VAL A 332 5.70 2.28 9.66
CA VAL A 332 5.18 2.22 8.29
C VAL A 332 6.26 1.83 7.29
N MET A 333 7.51 2.20 7.56
CA MET A 333 8.62 1.99 6.62
C MET A 333 9.94 1.82 7.40
N PRO A 334 10.45 0.61 7.62
CA PRO A 334 11.77 0.41 8.19
C PRO A 334 12.85 1.06 7.33
N ASP A 335 13.85 1.66 7.97
CA ASP A 335 14.98 2.31 7.29
C ASP A 335 16.02 1.26 6.87
N ASN A 336 15.97 0.80 5.64
CA ASN A 336 16.92 -0.16 5.07
C ASN A 336 18.25 0.49 4.63
N SER A 337 18.49 1.77 4.89
CA SER A 337 19.68 2.48 4.40
C SER A 337 20.99 2.09 5.12
N LEU A 338 20.93 1.31 6.21
CA LEU A 338 22.10 0.96 7.02
C LEU A 338 22.79 -0.35 6.59
N ARG A 339 22.26 -1.08 5.59
CA ARG A 339 22.87 -2.36 5.17
C ARG A 339 23.73 -2.30 3.89
N SER A 340 23.85 -1.15 3.23
CA SER A 340 24.61 -1.05 1.97
C SER A 340 26.14 -0.97 2.15
N ASP A 341 26.66 -0.81 3.37
CA ASP A 341 28.09 -0.56 3.60
C ASP A 341 28.88 -1.77 4.15
N ALA A 342 28.28 -2.97 4.20
CA ALA A 342 28.94 -4.17 4.71
C ALA A 342 29.49 -5.10 3.61
N SER A 343 29.63 -4.62 2.37
CA SER A 343 30.25 -5.36 1.26
C SER A 343 31.19 -4.47 0.44
N THR A 344 32.35 -4.20 0.99
CA THR A 344 33.60 -3.98 0.24
C THR A 344 34.73 -4.67 0.97
#